data_01361ab613cd62e638d8fb4ae721ebaa
#
_entry.id   01361ab613cd62e638d8fb4ae721ebaa
#
_cell.length_a   1.000
_cell.length_b   1.000
_cell.length_c   1.000
_cell.angle_alpha   90.00
_cell.angle_beta   90.00
_cell.angle_gamma   90.00
#
_symmetry.space_group_name_H-M   'P 1'
#
loop_
_entity.id
_entity.type
_entity.pdbx_description
1 polymer ?
#
loop_
_entity_poly.entity_id
_entity_poly.type
_entity_poly.pdbx_seq_one_letter_code
_entity_poly.pdbx_strand_id
1 'polypeptide(L)'
;MTRRRVMQRLERDDMIALEVYAKLVEHHASLDESVRVAGTIIGWSLHQSDGSLDAKLEGLTILMRDIRHLLLLNHGARRERED
;
A
#
# COMPACT_ATOMS: atom_id res chain seq x y z
N MET A 1 21.91 12.57 8.23
CA MET A 1 21.89 12.22 6.81
C MET A 1 21.05 11.00 6.48
N THR A 2 20.93 10.06 7.41
CA THR A 2 20.02 8.91 7.26
C THR A 2 18.55 9.34 7.14
N ARG A 3 18.16 10.43 7.81
CA ARG A 3 16.80 10.97 7.74
C ARG A 3 16.41 11.47 6.36
N ARG A 4 17.35 12.09 5.62
CA ARG A 4 17.08 12.59 4.27
C ARG A 4 16.80 11.46 3.28
N ARG A 5 17.54 10.34 3.38
CA ARG A 5 17.33 9.19 2.50
C ARG A 5 16.00 8.49 2.77
N VAL A 6 15.60 8.38 4.03
CA VAL A 6 14.32 7.79 4.41
C VAL A 6 13.17 8.68 3.95
N MET A 7 13.28 10.00 4.13
CA MET A 7 12.27 10.95 3.67
C MET A 7 12.12 10.96 2.15
N GLN A 8 13.25 10.89 1.41
CA GLN A 8 13.22 10.83 -0.05
C GLN A 8 12.54 9.56 -0.56
N ARG A 9 12.75 8.43 0.12
CA ARG A 9 12.06 7.18 -0.23
C ARG A 9 10.57 7.28 0.01
N LEU A 10 10.15 7.81 1.15
CA LEU A 10 8.75 7.99 1.48
C LEU A 10 8.07 8.93 0.48
N GLU A 11 8.73 10.04 0.13
CA GLU A 11 8.20 10.97 -0.87
C GLU A 11 8.02 10.31 -2.22
N ARG A 12 8.99 9.50 -2.65
CA ARG A 12 8.90 8.78 -3.92
C ARG A 12 7.77 7.77 -3.92
N ASP A 13 7.67 6.97 -2.86
CA ASP A 13 6.61 5.98 -2.73
C ASP A 13 5.24 6.65 -2.71
N ASP A 14 5.11 7.75 -2.00
CA ASP A 14 3.88 8.54 -1.95
C ASP A 14 3.52 9.09 -3.33
N MET A 15 4.50 9.58 -4.08
CA MET A 15 4.28 10.09 -5.43
C MET A 15 3.77 9.00 -6.37
N ILE A 16 4.38 7.81 -6.30
CA ILE A 16 3.94 6.66 -7.12
C ILE A 16 2.53 6.25 -6.72
N ALA A 17 2.26 6.18 -5.42
CA ALA A 17 0.93 5.84 -4.92
C ALA A 17 -0.12 6.85 -5.38
N LEU A 18 0.20 8.15 -5.36
CA LEU A 18 -0.69 9.20 -5.84
C LEU A 18 -0.96 9.07 -7.33
N GLU A 19 0.05 8.71 -8.14
CA GLU A 19 -0.13 8.48 -9.56
C GLU A 19 -1.08 7.33 -9.85
N VAL A 20 -0.94 6.22 -9.11
CA VAL A 20 -1.84 5.07 -9.22
C VAL A 20 -3.25 5.48 -8.80
N TYR A 21 -3.37 6.20 -7.69
CA TYR A 21 -4.67 6.67 -7.20
C TYR A 21 -5.33 7.61 -8.20
N ALA A 22 -4.57 8.51 -8.81
CA ALA A 22 -5.08 9.42 -9.83
C ALA A 22 -5.63 8.66 -11.04
N LYS A 23 -4.99 7.56 -11.44
CA LYS A 23 -5.49 6.70 -12.52
C LYS A 23 -6.80 6.04 -12.14
N LEU A 24 -6.95 5.59 -10.91
CA LEU A 24 -8.19 5.00 -10.43
C LEU A 24 -9.34 6.03 -10.48
N VAL A 25 -9.07 7.26 -10.06
CA VAL A 25 -10.04 8.35 -10.12
C VAL A 25 -10.40 8.68 -11.56
N GLU A 26 -9.42 8.75 -12.46
CA GLU A 26 -9.62 9.01 -13.89
C GLU A 26 -10.55 7.98 -14.52
N HIS A 27 -10.43 6.73 -14.13
CA HIS A 27 -11.28 5.64 -14.63
C HIS A 27 -12.60 5.48 -13.87
N HIS A 28 -12.89 6.38 -12.94
CA HIS A 28 -14.09 6.32 -12.09
C HIS A 28 -14.23 4.99 -11.35
N ALA A 29 -13.10 4.43 -10.90
CA ALA A 29 -13.09 3.16 -10.19
C ALA A 29 -13.83 3.26 -8.86
N SER A 30 -14.67 2.28 -8.58
CA SER A 30 -15.31 2.16 -7.29
C SER A 30 -14.29 1.76 -6.21
N LEU A 31 -14.68 1.84 -4.95
CA LEU A 31 -13.82 1.39 -3.85
C LEU A 31 -13.42 -0.08 -4.03
N ASP A 32 -14.39 -0.93 -4.38
CA ASP A 32 -14.14 -2.36 -4.58
C ASP A 32 -13.17 -2.60 -5.74
N GLU A 33 -13.34 -1.87 -6.85
CA GLU A 33 -12.42 -1.96 -7.98
C GLU A 33 -11.01 -1.51 -7.61
N SER A 34 -10.90 -0.43 -6.83
CA SER A 34 -9.62 0.11 -6.39
C SER A 34 -8.87 -0.91 -5.54
N VAL A 35 -9.56 -1.59 -4.62
CA VAL A 35 -8.97 -2.63 -3.78
C VAL A 35 -8.53 -3.82 -4.64
N ARG A 36 -9.33 -4.23 -5.61
CA ARG A 36 -8.97 -5.33 -6.52
C ARG A 36 -7.77 -5.00 -7.38
N VAL A 37 -7.69 -3.77 -7.88
CA VAL A 37 -6.52 -3.31 -8.66
C VAL A 37 -5.26 -3.34 -7.80
N ALA A 38 -5.35 -2.83 -6.58
CA ALA A 38 -4.22 -2.86 -5.64
C ALA A 38 -3.77 -4.30 -5.36
N GLY A 39 -4.72 -5.19 -5.11
CA GLY A 39 -4.43 -6.62 -4.89
C GLY A 39 -3.78 -7.28 -6.10
N THR A 40 -4.21 -6.92 -7.30
CA THR A 40 -3.64 -7.43 -8.55
C THR A 40 -2.19 -7.00 -8.70
N ILE A 41 -1.89 -5.74 -8.40
CA ILE A 41 -0.52 -5.21 -8.46
C ILE A 41 0.37 -5.95 -7.46
N ILE A 42 -0.12 -6.16 -6.25
CA ILE A 42 0.61 -6.90 -5.22
C ILE A 42 0.88 -8.34 -5.69
N GLY A 43 -0.14 -9.01 -6.26
CA GLY A 43 0.01 -10.36 -6.78
C GLY A 43 1.04 -10.45 -7.89
N TRP A 44 1.01 -9.53 -8.84
CA TRP A 44 2.01 -9.49 -9.92
C TRP A 44 3.42 -9.27 -9.38
N SER A 45 3.57 -8.34 -8.43
CA SER A 45 4.87 -8.04 -7.84
C SER A 45 5.45 -9.25 -7.11
N LEU A 46 4.64 -9.95 -6.34
CA LEU A 46 5.05 -11.16 -5.64
C LEU A 46 5.37 -12.30 -6.62
N HIS A 47 4.59 -12.43 -7.69
CA HIS A 47 4.82 -13.45 -8.71
C HIS A 47 6.19 -13.27 -9.37
N GLN A 48 6.60 -12.03 -9.61
CA GLN A 48 7.88 -11.72 -10.26
C GLN A 48 9.06 -11.73 -9.31
N SER A 49 8.82 -11.74 -8.00
CA SER A 49 9.91 -11.79 -7.03
C SER A 49 10.55 -13.16 -7.02
N ASP A 50 11.85 -13.20 -6.70
CA ASP A 50 12.57 -14.47 -6.55
C ASP A 50 12.19 -15.10 -5.22
N GLY A 51 12.23 -16.43 -5.18
CA GLY A 51 11.97 -17.18 -3.96
C GLY A 51 10.88 -18.22 -4.11
N SER A 52 10.73 -19.04 -3.08
CA SER A 52 9.73 -20.09 -3.04
C SER A 52 8.33 -19.51 -2.86
N LEU A 53 7.32 -20.31 -3.16
CA LEU A 53 5.94 -19.94 -2.91
C LEU A 53 5.70 -19.61 -1.43
N ASP A 54 6.29 -20.41 -0.54
CA ASP A 54 6.15 -20.18 0.91
C ASP A 54 6.72 -18.83 1.33
N ALA A 55 7.87 -18.44 0.79
CA ALA A 55 8.46 -17.13 1.06
C ALA A 55 7.57 -15.99 0.55
N LYS A 56 6.96 -16.16 -0.62
CA LYS A 56 6.04 -15.18 -1.21
C LYS A 56 4.78 -15.02 -0.35
N LEU A 57 4.24 -16.13 0.13
CA LEU A 57 3.06 -16.11 1.00
C LEU A 57 3.38 -15.45 2.35
N GLU A 58 4.57 -15.70 2.90
CA GLU A 58 5.02 -15.03 4.12
C GLU A 58 5.14 -13.52 3.92
N GLY A 59 5.71 -13.10 2.80
CA GLY A 59 5.80 -11.69 2.43
C GLY A 59 4.43 -11.03 2.34
N LEU A 60 3.46 -11.72 1.76
CA LEU A 60 2.09 -11.23 1.69
C LEU A 60 1.48 -11.07 3.08
N THR A 61 1.72 -12.02 3.97
CA THR A 61 1.22 -11.98 5.35
C THR A 61 1.77 -10.75 6.09
N ILE A 62 3.07 -10.47 5.92
CA ILE A 62 3.72 -9.30 6.55
C ILE A 62 3.10 -8.02 5.99
N LEU A 63 2.91 -7.93 4.69
CA LEU A 63 2.32 -6.76 4.04
C LEU A 63 0.90 -6.51 4.54
N MET A 64 0.09 -7.53 4.65
CA MET A 64 -1.28 -7.41 5.14
C MET A 64 -1.32 -6.94 6.59
N ARG A 65 -0.38 -7.39 7.41
CA ARG A 65 -0.25 -6.93 8.79
C ARG A 65 0.08 -5.43 8.84
N ASP A 66 0.96 -4.98 7.98
CA ASP A 66 1.36 -3.57 7.91
C ASP A 66 0.18 -2.70 7.45
N ILE A 67 -0.59 -3.16 6.46
CA ILE A 67 -1.78 -2.46 5.99
C ILE A 67 -2.82 -2.37 7.10
N ARG A 68 -3.03 -3.45 7.83
CA ARG A 68 -3.93 -3.47 8.99
C ARG A 68 -3.51 -2.44 10.03
N HIS A 69 -2.21 -2.36 10.31
CA HIS A 69 -1.68 -1.40 11.27
C HIS A 69 -1.95 0.04 10.84
N LEU A 70 -1.74 0.35 9.54
CA LEU A 70 -2.02 1.66 8.98
C LEU A 70 -3.50 2.03 9.10
N LEU A 71 -4.39 1.07 8.83
CA LEU A 71 -5.83 1.29 8.96
C LEU A 71 -6.22 1.61 10.39
N LEU A 72 -5.65 0.89 11.36
CA LEU A 72 -5.93 1.12 12.77
C LEU A 72 -5.42 2.49 13.23
N LEU A 73 -4.23 2.89 12.79
CA LEU A 73 -3.67 4.21 13.10
C LEU A 73 -4.55 5.33 12.54
N ASN A 74 -4.95 5.20 11.28
CA ASN A 74 -5.79 6.20 10.62
C ASN A 74 -7.16 6.30 11.27
N HIS A 75 -7.73 5.18 11.70
CA HIS A 75 -9.00 5.16 12.39
C HIS A 75 -8.90 5.85 13.76
N GLY A 76 -7.83 5.57 14.50
CA GLY A 76 -7.58 6.23 15.79
C GLY A 76 -7.41 7.74 15.65
N ALA A 77 -6.61 8.19 14.67
CA ALA A 77 -6.40 9.60 14.39
C ALA A 77 -7.71 10.30 14.01
N ARG A 78 -8.56 9.64 13.22
CA ARG A 78 -9.86 10.17 12.82
C ARG A 78 -10.79 10.33 14.02
N ARG A 79 -10.76 9.37 14.93
CA ARG A 79 -11.57 9.40 16.16
C ARG A 79 -11.17 10.56 17.07
N GLU A 80 -9.89 10.81 17.20
CA GLU A 80 -9.36 11.94 17.98
C GLU A 80 -9.80 13.28 17.41
N ARG A 81 -9.94 13.38 16.09
CA ARG A 81 -10.40 14.60 15.43
C ARG A 81 -11.90 14.86 15.59
N GLU A 82 -12.68 13.84 15.75
CA GLU A 82 -14.13 13.94 15.93
C GLU A 82 -14.53 14.31 17.35
N ASP A 83 -13.66 14.07 18.30
CA ASP A 83 -13.84 14.44 19.70
C ASP A 83 -13.37 15.87 19.97
#